data_be7fdc843e588d06e93b4a752a4cd1fc
#
_entry.id   be7fdc843e588d06e93b4a752a4cd1fc
#
_cell.length_a   1.000
_cell.length_b   1.000
_cell.length_c   1.000
_cell.angle_alpha   90.00
_cell.angle_beta   90.00
_cell.angle_gamma   90.00
#
_symmetry.space_group_name_H-M   'P 1'
#
loop_
_entity.id
_entity.type
_entity.pdbx_description
1 polymer ?
#
loop_
_entity_poly.entity_id
_entity_poly.type
_entity_poly.pdbx_seq_one_letter_code
_entity_poly.pdbx_strand_id
1 'polypeptide(L)'
;DQMVVRPAQRVGVVDVGEVYRQKEAEFTQILTKAGSEGERDKAFAMARTFSQRLPLALEELPRECGCLVVLKSAVAGPTPRTVDLTAQLRRKVEAP
;
A
#
# COMPACT_ATOMS: atom_id res chain seq x y z
N ASP A 1 -1.04 27.31 17.17
CA ASP A 1 0.21 27.57 16.52
C ASP A 1 0.21 27.07 15.09
N GLN A 2 0.98 27.68 14.27
CA GLN A 2 0.93 27.42 12.84
C GLN A 2 1.73 26.20 12.49
N MET A 3 1.10 25.32 11.72
CA MET A 3 1.81 24.23 11.13
C MET A 3 2.59 24.74 9.93
N VAL A 4 3.86 24.96 10.15
CA VAL A 4 4.74 25.35 9.06
C VAL A 4 5.40 24.11 8.51
N VAL A 5 5.14 23.82 7.25
CA VAL A 5 5.85 22.73 6.58
C VAL A 5 7.27 23.22 6.33
N ARG A 6 8.21 22.61 7.01
CA ARG A 6 9.61 22.99 6.83
C ARG A 6 10.07 22.63 5.43
N PRO A 7 10.88 23.48 4.78
CA PRO A 7 11.36 23.16 3.43
C PRO A 7 12.12 21.84 3.33
N ALA A 8 12.73 21.38 4.43
CA ALA A 8 13.46 20.12 4.44
C ALA A 8 12.59 18.91 4.73
N GLN A 9 11.32 19.12 5.07
CA GLN A 9 10.43 18.04 5.44
C GLN A 9 9.98 17.27 4.21
N ARG A 10 10.14 15.94 4.26
CA ARG A 10 9.71 15.08 3.16
C ARG A 10 8.24 14.72 3.29
N VAL A 11 7.62 14.46 2.16
CA VAL A 11 6.26 13.97 2.09
C VAL A 11 6.31 12.58 1.48
N GLY A 12 5.73 11.61 2.18
CA GLY A 12 5.63 10.25 1.66
C GLY A 12 4.44 10.13 0.73
N VAL A 13 4.64 9.49 -0.40
CA VAL A 13 3.59 9.28 -1.40
C VAL A 13 3.38 7.78 -1.57
N VAL A 14 2.13 7.35 -1.55
CA VAL A 14 1.78 5.96 -1.78
C VAL A 14 0.78 5.83 -2.92
N ASP A 15 1.00 4.86 -3.78
CA ASP A 15 0.06 4.50 -4.84
C ASP A 15 -0.71 3.27 -4.40
N VAL A 16 -1.78 3.50 -3.66
CA VAL A 16 -2.64 2.43 -3.16
C VAL A 16 -3.28 1.67 -4.32
N GLY A 17 -3.64 2.38 -5.39
CA GLY A 17 -4.22 1.75 -6.58
C GLY A 17 -3.29 0.73 -7.21
N GLU A 18 -1.99 1.03 -7.25
CA GLU A 18 -1.00 0.08 -7.78
C GLU A 18 -0.94 -1.19 -6.93
N VAL A 19 -0.91 -1.03 -5.61
CA VAL A 19 -0.89 -2.18 -4.70
C VAL A 19 -2.14 -3.03 -4.88
N TYR A 20 -3.30 -2.39 -5.01
CA TYR A 20 -4.56 -3.09 -5.27
C TYR A 20 -4.52 -3.87 -6.58
N ARG A 21 -4.05 -3.24 -7.65
CA ARG A 21 -4.00 -3.89 -8.96
C ARG A 21 -3.09 -5.11 -8.94
N GLN A 22 -1.97 -5.02 -8.24
CA GLN A 22 -1.06 -6.16 -8.12
C GLN A 22 -1.70 -7.31 -7.35
N LYS A 23 -2.42 -7.00 -6.27
CA LYS A 23 -3.10 -8.03 -5.49
C LYS A 23 -4.25 -8.66 -6.25
N GLU A 24 -4.99 -7.86 -7.02
CA GLU A 24 -6.04 -8.39 -7.88
C GLU A 24 -5.47 -9.33 -8.93
N ALA A 25 -4.33 -8.99 -9.53
CA ALA A 25 -3.68 -9.84 -10.51
C ALA A 25 -3.26 -11.17 -9.90
N GLU A 26 -2.65 -11.13 -8.71
CA GLU A 26 -2.26 -12.33 -7.99
C GLU A 26 -3.46 -13.20 -7.66
N PHE A 27 -4.51 -12.59 -7.14
CA PHE A 27 -5.75 -13.27 -6.78
C PHE A 27 -6.37 -13.96 -8.01
N THR A 28 -6.44 -13.24 -9.12
CA THR A 28 -7.00 -13.77 -10.36
C THR A 28 -6.16 -14.94 -10.87
N GLN A 29 -4.84 -14.84 -10.80
CA GLN A 29 -3.95 -15.93 -11.21
C GLN A 29 -4.18 -17.19 -10.38
N ILE A 30 -4.27 -17.03 -9.07
CA ILE A 30 -4.49 -18.16 -8.17
C ILE A 30 -5.82 -18.83 -8.47
N LEU A 31 -6.89 -18.04 -8.64
CA LEU A 31 -8.22 -18.59 -8.95
C LEU A 31 -8.24 -19.29 -10.30
N THR A 32 -7.58 -18.71 -11.30
CA THR A 32 -7.55 -19.28 -12.65
C THR A 32 -6.83 -20.61 -12.66
N LYS A 33 -5.77 -20.75 -11.87
CA LYS A 33 -4.97 -21.97 -11.82
C LYS A 33 -5.41 -22.93 -10.74
N ALA A 34 -6.41 -22.56 -9.94
CA ALA A 34 -6.86 -23.39 -8.83
C ALA A 34 -7.43 -24.71 -9.34
N GLY A 35 -6.85 -25.81 -8.89
CA GLY A 35 -7.31 -27.15 -9.23
C GLY A 35 -8.17 -27.79 -8.14
N SER A 36 -8.40 -27.10 -7.03
CA SER A 36 -9.14 -27.64 -5.91
C SER A 36 -9.78 -26.51 -5.11
N GLU A 37 -10.76 -26.88 -4.27
CA GLU A 37 -11.40 -25.93 -3.36
C GLU A 37 -10.40 -25.37 -2.36
N GLY A 38 -9.44 -26.18 -1.92
CA GLY A 38 -8.41 -25.71 -0.98
C GLY A 38 -7.59 -24.58 -1.55
N GLU A 39 -7.27 -24.63 -2.84
CA GLU A 39 -6.53 -23.55 -3.49
C GLU A 39 -7.36 -22.29 -3.64
N ARG A 40 -8.66 -22.45 -3.93
CA ARG A 40 -9.59 -21.32 -3.97
C ARG A 40 -9.71 -20.67 -2.61
N ASP A 41 -9.82 -21.49 -1.56
CA ASP A 41 -9.92 -20.99 -0.19
C ASP A 41 -8.67 -20.20 0.19
N LYS A 42 -7.50 -20.63 -0.26
CA LYS A 42 -6.27 -19.89 -0.02
C LYS A 42 -6.30 -18.52 -0.70
N ALA A 43 -6.83 -18.45 -1.92
CA ALA A 43 -6.96 -17.18 -2.63
C ALA A 43 -7.86 -16.21 -1.87
N PHE A 44 -9.01 -16.70 -1.39
CA PHE A 44 -9.94 -15.87 -0.62
C PHE A 44 -9.34 -15.44 0.71
N ALA A 45 -8.59 -16.35 1.37
CA ALA A 45 -7.89 -16.01 2.61
C ALA A 45 -6.84 -14.92 2.38
N MET A 46 -6.13 -14.98 1.26
CA MET A 46 -5.16 -13.96 0.88
C MET A 46 -5.83 -12.60 0.70
N ALA A 47 -6.95 -12.57 0.00
CA ALA A 47 -7.70 -11.34 -0.22
C ALA A 47 -8.20 -10.74 1.09
N ARG A 48 -8.68 -11.59 1.99
CA ARG A 48 -9.15 -11.16 3.30
C ARG A 48 -8.01 -10.58 4.13
N THR A 49 -6.87 -11.27 4.15
CA THR A 49 -5.69 -10.81 4.87
C THR A 49 -5.22 -9.45 4.35
N PHE A 50 -5.19 -9.29 3.04
CA PHE A 50 -4.83 -8.02 2.41
C PHE A 50 -5.77 -6.91 2.86
N SER A 51 -7.07 -7.14 2.82
CA SER A 51 -8.07 -6.16 3.23
C SER A 51 -7.92 -5.75 4.68
N GLN A 52 -7.55 -6.71 5.55
CA GLN A 52 -7.37 -6.43 6.97
C GLN A 52 -6.07 -5.69 7.25
N ARG A 53 -5.02 -6.00 6.50
CA ARG A 53 -3.69 -5.41 6.72
C ARG A 53 -3.53 -4.03 6.12
N LEU A 54 -4.23 -3.75 5.03
CA LEU A 54 -4.03 -2.49 4.31
C LEU A 54 -4.22 -1.26 5.19
N PRO A 55 -5.34 -1.12 5.95
CA PRO A 55 -5.50 0.06 6.79
C PRO A 55 -4.43 0.18 7.85
N LEU A 56 -4.03 -0.94 8.45
CA LEU A 56 -2.98 -0.95 9.48
C LEU A 56 -1.64 -0.55 8.90
N ALA A 57 -1.32 -1.07 7.72
CA ALA A 57 -0.09 -0.73 7.03
C ALA A 57 -0.04 0.76 6.70
N LEU A 58 -1.15 1.32 6.24
CA LEU A 58 -1.24 2.74 5.94
C LEU A 58 -1.04 3.59 7.19
N GLU A 59 -1.53 3.14 8.34
CA GLU A 59 -1.33 3.84 9.60
C GLU A 59 0.13 3.82 10.06
N GLU A 60 0.84 2.75 9.76
CA GLU A 60 2.23 2.59 10.16
C GLU A 60 3.20 3.45 9.36
N LEU A 61 2.89 3.71 8.10
CA LEU A 61 3.81 4.42 7.21
C LEU A 61 4.21 5.81 7.72
N PRO A 62 3.29 6.66 8.19
CA PRO A 62 3.69 7.97 8.71
C PRO A 62 4.62 7.87 9.91
N ARG A 63 4.39 6.87 10.76
CA ARG A 63 5.22 6.67 11.95
C ARG A 63 6.64 6.25 11.57
N GLU A 64 6.76 5.35 10.61
CA GLU A 64 8.05 4.83 10.18
C GLU A 64 8.83 5.86 9.37
N CYS A 65 8.14 6.58 8.51
CA CYS A 65 8.76 7.63 7.71
C CYS A 65 9.10 8.85 8.55
N GLY A 66 8.33 9.12 9.61
CA GLY A 66 8.42 10.39 10.33
C GLY A 66 7.99 11.54 9.43
N CYS A 67 7.04 11.30 8.53
CA CYS A 67 6.62 12.26 7.52
C CYS A 67 5.12 12.19 7.30
N LEU A 68 4.58 13.20 6.63
CA LEU A 68 3.20 13.18 6.17
C LEU A 68 3.11 12.23 4.98
N VAL A 69 2.11 11.35 5.00
CA VAL A 69 1.88 10.40 3.90
C VAL A 69 0.60 10.78 3.18
N VAL A 70 0.68 10.92 1.87
CA VAL A 70 -0.46 11.26 1.02
C VAL A 70 -0.61 10.26 -0.11
N LEU A 71 -1.81 10.16 -0.63
CA LEU A 71 -2.08 9.31 -1.79
C LEU A 71 -1.48 9.96 -3.03
N LYS A 72 -0.90 9.14 -3.90
CA LYS A 72 -0.30 9.62 -5.13
C LYS A 72 -1.31 10.37 -5.99
N SER A 73 -2.55 9.92 -6.00
CA SER A 73 -3.62 10.55 -6.77
C SER A 73 -3.94 11.97 -6.30
N ALA A 74 -3.55 12.33 -5.09
CA ALA A 74 -3.77 13.67 -4.55
C ALA A 74 -2.62 14.64 -4.82
N VAL A 75 -1.54 14.15 -5.42
CA VAL A 75 -0.35 14.98 -5.69
C VAL A 75 -0.51 15.60 -7.07
N ALA A 76 -0.45 16.91 -7.14
CA ALA A 76 -0.70 17.66 -8.37
C ALA A 76 0.54 17.84 -9.24
N GLY A 77 1.55 17.04 -9.05
CA GLY A 77 2.76 17.10 -9.85
C GLY A 77 3.97 16.66 -9.04
N PRO A 78 5.11 16.46 -9.69
CA PRO A 78 6.29 16.03 -8.98
C PRO A 78 6.80 17.14 -8.08
N THR A 79 7.16 16.79 -6.86
CA THR A 79 7.84 17.70 -5.96
C THR A 79 9.18 17.10 -5.59
N PRO A 80 10.23 17.91 -5.43
CA PRO A 80 11.55 17.37 -5.19
C PRO A 80 11.74 16.74 -3.82
N ARG A 81 10.75 16.84 -2.94
CA ARG A 81 10.85 16.33 -1.57
C ARG A 81 9.89 15.19 -1.27
N THR A 82 9.35 14.56 -2.30
CA THR A 82 8.50 13.40 -2.13
C THR A 82 9.33 12.14 -2.07
N VAL A 83 8.88 11.19 -1.26
CA VAL A 83 9.45 9.86 -1.16
C VAL A 83 8.35 8.87 -1.50
N ASP A 84 8.61 7.98 -2.44
CA ASP A 84 7.63 6.97 -2.83
C ASP A 84 7.68 5.82 -1.84
N LEU A 85 6.59 5.61 -1.12
CA LEU A 85 6.47 4.57 -0.10
C LEU A 85 5.65 3.37 -0.59
N THR A 86 5.35 3.31 -1.88
CA THR A 86 4.51 2.24 -2.45
C THR A 86 5.13 0.86 -2.23
N ALA A 87 6.44 0.72 -2.43
CA ALA A 87 7.12 -0.56 -2.23
C ALA A 87 7.06 -1.00 -0.77
N GLN A 88 7.19 -0.07 0.16
CA GLN A 88 7.09 -0.36 1.58
C GLN A 88 5.68 -0.81 1.95
N LEU A 89 4.67 -0.14 1.41
CA LEU A 89 3.28 -0.54 1.63
C LEU A 89 3.05 -1.96 1.11
N ARG A 90 3.56 -2.26 -0.08
CA ARG A 90 3.42 -3.58 -0.68
C ARG A 90 4.02 -4.65 0.23
N ARG A 91 5.20 -4.42 0.75
CA ARG A 91 5.85 -5.38 1.66
C ARG A 91 5.06 -5.59 2.94
N LYS A 92 4.46 -4.53 3.47
CA LYS A 92 3.68 -4.63 4.70
C LYS A 92 2.44 -5.49 4.56
N VAL A 93 1.76 -5.39 3.42
CA VAL A 93 0.54 -6.17 3.19
C VAL A 93 0.86 -7.60 2.76
N GLU A 94 2.08 -7.87 2.31
CA GLU A 94 2.52 -9.21 1.94
C GLU A 94 3.13 -9.97 3.11
N ALA A 95 3.50 -9.29 4.17
CA ALA A 95 4.12 -9.92 5.34
C ALA A 95 3.19 -10.96 5.95
N PRO A 96 3.72 -12.10 6.39
CA PRO A 96 2.92 -13.16 7.00
C PRO A 96 2.26 -12.69 8.29
#